data_c2f4410ea2a83c84120e7d647116307a
#
_entry.id   c2f4410ea2a83c84120e7d647116307a
#
_cell.length_a   1.000
_cell.length_b   1.000
_cell.length_c   1.000
_cell.angle_alpha   90.00
_cell.angle_beta   90.00
_cell.angle_gamma   90.00
#
_symmetry.space_group_name_H-M   'P 1'
#
loop_
_entity.id
_entity.type
_entity.pdbx_description
1 polymer ?
#
loop_
_entity_poly.entity_id
_entity_poly.type
_entity_poly.pdbx_seq_one_letter_code
_entity_poly.pdbx_strand_id
1 'polypeptide(L)'
;MTEITALEAVAAIEAGTLTSETLVRGYLDRIAERDDVVKAWVHLDPDQAIAQAKAADAASGGLLRGIPVGVKDIIDTYDMPTGHNSPIFEGKVPFGDAACVALCRTANAVIMGKTVTTEFANRHAGATTNPHNPAHTPGGSSSGSAAAVADGHVPLAFGTQTGGSVIRPAAYCGVVGYKPTFGDFSRVGIKMQCHSVDTLGLMARTLDDIALFRAAVLKLPIVHIDRDIGRPRIGICRSPVWDQAEPETKALIEATATLLSDKGASVVDVAFSAPFTDIIDDHAAITGFESVRNYADERLRNPDMVSEELMNGPMKRGLVVSFERYVVAQRKATAFKAYVDSLFDKVDLLLTPSAPGEAPKGLAATGDPVFNSIWTLAGTPCVTLPAGTGPDGLPLGVQLVGLRHDDDRVLSLAAWVAAHLN
;
A
#
# COMPACT_ATOMS: atom_id res chain seq x y z
N MET A 1 -6.69 9.10 -22.22
CA MET A 1 -6.48 10.12 -21.16
C MET A 1 -6.09 9.51 -19.82
N THR A 2 -6.59 8.34 -19.48
CA THR A 2 -6.28 7.65 -18.20
C THR A 2 -4.89 6.99 -18.14
N GLU A 3 -4.14 6.97 -19.24
CA GLU A 3 -2.78 6.41 -19.31
C GLU A 3 -1.69 7.42 -18.91
N ILE A 4 -2.00 8.72 -18.89
CA ILE A 4 -1.05 9.76 -18.45
C ILE A 4 -0.65 9.53 -16.98
N THR A 5 0.63 9.68 -16.66
CA THR A 5 1.10 9.63 -15.27
C THR A 5 0.68 10.88 -14.51
N ALA A 6 0.68 10.83 -13.17
CA ALA A 6 0.37 12.01 -12.37
C ALA A 6 1.38 13.14 -12.60
N LEU A 7 2.66 12.80 -12.72
CA LEU A 7 3.72 13.77 -12.97
C LEU A 7 3.58 14.45 -14.35
N GLU A 8 3.29 13.66 -15.40
CA GLU A 8 3.02 14.19 -16.75
C GLU A 8 1.77 15.08 -16.77
N ALA A 9 0.71 14.68 -16.04
CA ALA A 9 -0.51 15.46 -15.94
C ALA A 9 -0.27 16.80 -15.21
N VAL A 10 0.52 16.81 -14.12
CA VAL A 10 0.95 18.05 -13.45
C VAL A 10 1.68 18.97 -14.43
N ALA A 11 2.64 18.44 -15.21
CA ALA A 11 3.37 19.22 -16.19
C ALA A 11 2.46 19.77 -17.31
N ALA A 12 1.50 18.99 -17.79
CA ALA A 12 0.53 19.41 -18.82
C ALA A 12 -0.43 20.50 -18.29
N ILE A 13 -0.87 20.40 -17.05
CA ILE A 13 -1.71 21.41 -16.39
C ILE A 13 -0.90 22.71 -16.19
N GLU A 14 0.34 22.60 -15.76
CA GLU A 14 1.24 23.74 -15.60
C GLU A 14 1.52 24.47 -16.92
N ALA A 15 1.65 23.71 -18.01
CA ALA A 15 1.81 24.24 -19.35
C ALA A 15 0.50 24.78 -19.97
N GLY A 16 -0.64 24.62 -19.31
CA GLY A 16 -1.97 25.03 -19.82
C GLY A 16 -2.50 24.19 -20.97
N THR A 17 -1.93 23.01 -21.24
CA THR A 17 -2.36 22.08 -22.29
C THR A 17 -3.40 21.07 -21.81
N LEU A 18 -3.60 20.97 -20.49
CA LEU A 18 -4.60 20.15 -19.84
C LEU A 18 -5.24 20.96 -18.70
N THR A 19 -6.48 20.65 -18.33
CA THR A 19 -7.14 21.15 -17.13
C THR A 19 -7.45 20.00 -16.19
N SER A 20 -7.50 20.28 -14.89
CA SER A 20 -7.93 19.30 -13.86
C SER A 20 -9.34 18.81 -14.15
N GLU A 21 -10.28 19.71 -14.56
CA GLU A 21 -11.63 19.32 -14.94
C GLU A 21 -11.62 18.28 -16.08
N THR A 22 -10.85 18.51 -17.13
CA THR A 22 -10.76 17.58 -18.26
C THR A 22 -10.17 16.23 -17.85
N LEU A 23 -9.15 16.26 -17.01
CA LEU A 23 -8.51 15.05 -16.47
C LEU A 23 -9.48 14.25 -15.61
N VAL A 24 -10.15 14.89 -14.65
CA VAL A 24 -11.10 14.24 -13.73
C VAL A 24 -12.29 13.66 -14.49
N ARG A 25 -12.83 14.37 -15.49
CA ARG A 25 -13.89 13.82 -16.37
C ARG A 25 -13.43 12.55 -17.08
N GLY A 26 -12.22 12.51 -17.61
CA GLY A 26 -11.69 11.31 -18.27
C GLY A 26 -11.56 10.10 -17.32
N TYR A 27 -11.21 10.34 -16.05
CA TYR A 27 -11.22 9.27 -15.03
C TYR A 27 -12.63 8.85 -14.61
N LEU A 28 -13.59 9.80 -14.51
CA LEU A 28 -14.98 9.49 -14.23
C LEU A 28 -15.62 8.66 -15.35
N ASP A 29 -15.32 8.97 -16.60
CA ASP A 29 -15.78 8.17 -17.77
C ASP A 29 -15.22 6.73 -17.67
N ARG A 30 -13.94 6.57 -17.31
CA ARG A 30 -13.34 5.26 -17.11
C ARG A 30 -13.99 4.49 -15.95
N ILE A 31 -14.27 5.15 -14.84
CA ILE A 31 -14.97 4.54 -13.71
C ILE A 31 -16.38 4.08 -14.14
N ALA A 32 -17.12 4.93 -14.86
CA ALA A 32 -18.46 4.58 -15.34
C ALA A 32 -18.46 3.38 -16.31
N GLU A 33 -17.38 3.19 -17.07
CA GLU A 33 -17.20 2.04 -17.96
C GLU A 33 -16.88 0.75 -17.22
N ARG A 34 -16.13 0.82 -16.09
CA ARG A 34 -15.45 -0.34 -15.53
C ARG A 34 -15.86 -0.72 -14.12
N ASP A 35 -16.34 0.22 -13.30
CA ASP A 35 -16.50 -0.05 -11.88
C ASP A 35 -17.66 -0.99 -11.52
N ASP A 36 -18.59 -1.22 -12.43
CA ASP A 36 -19.61 -2.28 -12.29
C ASP A 36 -18.95 -3.68 -12.17
N VAL A 37 -17.77 -3.86 -12.76
CA VAL A 37 -16.98 -5.09 -12.70
C VAL A 37 -15.95 -5.01 -11.58
N VAL A 38 -15.15 -3.94 -11.54
CA VAL A 38 -14.00 -3.80 -10.62
C VAL A 38 -14.43 -3.54 -9.19
N LYS A 39 -15.48 -2.73 -9.00
CA LYS A 39 -16.05 -2.37 -7.68
C LYS A 39 -15.01 -1.81 -6.73
N ALA A 40 -14.23 -0.85 -7.23
CA ALA A 40 -13.14 -0.24 -6.47
C ALA A 40 -13.64 0.85 -5.49
N TRP A 41 -14.82 1.42 -5.73
CA TRP A 41 -15.34 2.56 -4.98
C TRP A 41 -16.47 2.17 -4.05
N VAL A 42 -16.42 2.64 -2.80
CA VAL A 42 -17.53 2.56 -1.84
C VAL A 42 -18.31 3.87 -1.77
N HIS A 43 -17.66 5.00 -2.09
CA HIS A 43 -18.29 6.30 -2.25
C HIS A 43 -17.59 7.07 -3.37
N LEU A 44 -18.38 7.57 -4.30
CA LEU A 44 -17.96 8.43 -5.42
C LEU A 44 -19.11 9.41 -5.71
N ASP A 45 -18.79 10.70 -5.74
CA ASP A 45 -19.69 11.76 -6.18
C ASP A 45 -19.05 12.50 -7.35
N PRO A 46 -19.49 12.23 -8.60
CA PRO A 46 -18.94 12.86 -9.80
C PRO A 46 -19.06 14.38 -9.80
N ASP A 47 -20.17 14.93 -9.31
CA ASP A 47 -20.40 16.38 -9.28
C ASP A 47 -19.47 17.06 -8.30
N GLN A 48 -19.27 16.45 -7.13
CA GLN A 48 -18.29 16.93 -6.12
C GLN A 48 -16.86 16.89 -6.68
N ALA A 49 -16.47 15.78 -7.33
CA ALA A 49 -15.14 15.65 -7.94
C ALA A 49 -14.89 16.72 -9.02
N ILE A 50 -15.87 16.95 -9.89
CA ILE A 50 -15.80 18.00 -10.94
C ILE A 50 -15.74 19.39 -10.30
N ALA A 51 -16.51 19.66 -9.25
CA ALA A 51 -16.47 20.95 -8.56
C ALA A 51 -15.09 21.22 -7.92
N GLN A 52 -14.47 20.19 -7.29
CA GLN A 52 -13.10 20.27 -6.78
C GLN A 52 -12.09 20.52 -7.93
N ALA A 53 -12.23 19.84 -9.07
CA ALA A 53 -11.34 20.01 -10.22
C ALA A 53 -11.40 21.43 -10.79
N LYS A 54 -12.59 22.00 -10.94
CA LYS A 54 -12.78 23.40 -11.34
C LYS A 54 -12.16 24.39 -10.35
N ALA A 55 -12.32 24.14 -9.05
CA ALA A 55 -11.67 24.95 -8.03
C ALA A 55 -10.14 24.85 -8.11
N ALA A 56 -9.61 23.65 -8.40
CA ALA A 56 -8.19 23.43 -8.60
C ALA A 56 -7.63 24.16 -9.83
N ASP A 57 -8.38 24.19 -10.93
CA ASP A 57 -8.01 24.94 -12.14
C ASP A 57 -8.00 26.47 -11.89
N ALA A 58 -8.88 26.96 -11.01
CA ALA A 58 -8.92 28.37 -10.64
C ALA A 58 -7.84 28.78 -9.63
N ALA A 59 -7.29 27.81 -8.90
CA ALA A 59 -6.26 28.06 -7.92
C ALA A 59 -4.86 28.13 -8.55
N SER A 60 -3.98 28.93 -7.96
CA SER A 60 -2.57 28.98 -8.37
C SER A 60 -1.73 28.08 -7.46
N GLY A 61 -0.87 27.22 -8.04
CA GLY A 61 0.13 26.46 -7.30
C GLY A 61 -0.36 25.12 -6.75
N GLY A 62 0.38 24.60 -5.78
CA GLY A 62 0.20 23.24 -5.24
C GLY A 62 0.93 22.18 -6.05
N LEU A 63 1.51 21.20 -5.36
CA LEU A 63 2.31 20.13 -6.00
C LEU A 63 1.45 19.21 -6.87
N LEU A 64 0.19 18.98 -6.51
CA LEU A 64 -0.70 18.03 -7.20
C LEU A 64 -1.61 18.69 -8.25
N ARG A 65 -1.72 20.03 -8.28
CA ARG A 65 -2.39 20.80 -9.35
C ARG A 65 -3.68 20.20 -9.89
N GLY A 66 -4.56 19.71 -9.02
CA GLY A 66 -5.82 19.11 -9.40
C GLY A 66 -5.75 17.64 -9.84
N ILE A 67 -4.66 16.94 -9.55
CA ILE A 67 -4.57 15.49 -9.75
C ILE A 67 -5.55 14.77 -8.81
N PRO A 68 -6.37 13.83 -9.32
CA PRO A 68 -7.29 13.07 -8.51
C PRO A 68 -6.59 12.00 -7.67
N VAL A 69 -7.05 11.84 -6.42
CA VAL A 69 -6.54 10.91 -5.42
C VAL A 69 -7.68 10.06 -4.87
N GLY A 70 -7.51 8.73 -4.90
CA GLY A 70 -8.39 7.77 -4.23
C GLY A 70 -8.02 7.62 -2.75
N VAL A 71 -9.00 7.62 -1.86
CA VAL A 71 -8.79 7.56 -0.42
C VAL A 71 -9.38 6.27 0.15
N LYS A 72 -8.54 5.38 0.69
CA LYS A 72 -9.00 4.14 1.33
C LYS A 72 -10.01 4.43 2.44
N ASP A 73 -11.08 3.66 2.50
CA ASP A 73 -12.24 3.89 3.37
C ASP A 73 -12.03 3.56 4.86
N ILE A 74 -10.83 3.80 5.36
CA ILE A 74 -10.48 3.89 6.79
C ILE A 74 -9.80 5.22 7.13
N ILE A 75 -9.65 6.08 6.13
CA ILE A 75 -9.00 7.39 6.21
C ILE A 75 -10.10 8.44 6.15
N ASP A 76 -10.16 9.29 7.15
CA ASP A 76 -11.22 10.28 7.31
C ASP A 76 -11.17 11.39 6.26
N THR A 77 -12.36 11.76 5.77
CA THR A 77 -12.61 12.90 4.89
C THR A 77 -13.82 13.66 5.42
N TYR A 78 -13.70 14.99 5.60
CA TYR A 78 -14.78 15.79 6.22
C TYR A 78 -16.04 15.90 5.36
N ASP A 79 -15.93 15.61 4.07
CA ASP A 79 -16.95 15.82 3.04
C ASP A 79 -17.50 14.53 2.42
N MET A 80 -17.05 13.36 2.91
CA MET A 80 -17.49 12.04 2.44
C MET A 80 -17.65 11.07 3.62
N PRO A 81 -18.55 10.08 3.54
CA PRO A 81 -18.63 9.04 4.56
C PRO A 81 -17.32 8.25 4.68
N THR A 82 -17.00 7.80 5.89
CA THR A 82 -15.91 6.85 6.17
C THR A 82 -16.52 5.63 6.88
N GLY A 83 -16.80 4.59 6.09
CA GLY A 83 -17.61 3.44 6.51
C GLY A 83 -16.79 2.29 7.10
N HIS A 84 -15.47 2.24 6.88
CA HIS A 84 -14.58 1.17 7.36
C HIS A 84 -14.99 -0.24 6.91
N ASN A 85 -15.81 -0.37 5.86
CA ASN A 85 -16.47 -1.60 5.43
C ASN A 85 -17.23 -2.29 6.57
N SER A 86 -17.93 -1.49 7.40
CA SER A 86 -18.68 -1.96 8.56
C SER A 86 -20.03 -1.26 8.68
N PRO A 87 -21.12 -1.98 8.92
CA PRO A 87 -22.46 -1.37 9.11
C PRO A 87 -22.51 -0.44 10.33
N ILE A 88 -21.58 -0.56 11.28
CA ILE A 88 -21.49 0.32 12.45
C ILE A 88 -21.26 1.78 12.03
N PHE A 89 -20.59 2.01 10.90
CA PHE A 89 -20.17 3.33 10.41
C PHE A 89 -20.88 3.75 9.12
N GLU A 90 -21.91 3.05 8.70
CA GLU A 90 -22.66 3.37 7.49
C GLU A 90 -23.16 4.82 7.50
N GLY A 91 -22.86 5.57 6.44
CA GLY A 91 -23.27 6.97 6.27
C GLY A 91 -22.60 7.98 7.21
N LYS A 92 -21.70 7.57 8.10
CA LYS A 92 -21.02 8.50 9.02
C LYS A 92 -19.97 9.31 8.32
N VAL A 93 -20.14 10.64 8.36
CA VAL A 93 -19.16 11.61 7.85
C VAL A 93 -18.29 12.10 9.03
N PRO A 94 -16.97 12.01 8.95
CA PRO A 94 -16.07 12.54 9.99
C PRO A 94 -16.13 14.06 10.13
N PHE A 95 -15.75 14.59 11.30
CA PHE A 95 -15.70 16.03 11.55
C PHE A 95 -14.57 16.75 10.80
N GLY A 96 -13.56 16.02 10.34
CA GLY A 96 -12.40 16.59 9.68
C GLY A 96 -11.66 15.58 8.82
N ASP A 97 -10.76 16.08 8.00
CA ASP A 97 -9.86 15.26 7.21
C ASP A 97 -8.81 14.58 8.08
N ALA A 98 -8.41 13.38 7.68
CA ALA A 98 -7.13 12.83 8.10
C ALA A 98 -5.97 13.74 7.66
N ALA A 99 -4.88 13.76 8.42
CA ALA A 99 -3.74 14.63 8.13
C ALA A 99 -3.22 14.49 6.70
N CYS A 100 -3.15 13.28 6.16
CA CYS A 100 -2.69 13.02 4.79
C CYS A 100 -3.65 13.62 3.74
N VAL A 101 -4.97 13.57 3.99
CA VAL A 101 -5.98 14.17 3.09
C VAL A 101 -5.89 15.69 3.13
N ALA A 102 -5.82 16.28 4.32
CA ALA A 102 -5.65 17.73 4.48
C ALA A 102 -4.39 18.27 3.77
N LEU A 103 -3.27 17.52 3.86
CA LEU A 103 -2.02 17.85 3.16
C LEU A 103 -2.18 17.76 1.64
N CYS A 104 -2.87 16.73 1.13
CA CYS A 104 -3.17 16.64 -0.30
C CYS A 104 -4.06 17.78 -0.79
N ARG A 105 -5.10 18.16 -0.04
CA ARG A 105 -5.91 19.34 -0.38
C ARG A 105 -5.06 20.62 -0.40
N THR A 106 -4.13 20.77 0.55
CA THR A 106 -3.17 21.88 0.56
C THR A 106 -2.24 21.86 -0.65
N ALA A 107 -1.93 20.67 -1.17
CA ALA A 107 -1.19 20.49 -2.42
C ALA A 107 -2.06 20.65 -3.67
N ASN A 108 -3.30 21.06 -3.52
CA ASN A 108 -4.29 21.25 -4.59
C ASN A 108 -4.69 19.95 -5.29
N ALA A 109 -4.85 18.84 -4.56
CA ALA A 109 -5.40 17.58 -5.07
C ALA A 109 -6.93 17.62 -5.16
N VAL A 110 -7.50 16.82 -6.06
CA VAL A 110 -8.92 16.45 -6.06
C VAL A 110 -9.08 15.16 -5.26
N ILE A 111 -9.87 15.18 -4.19
CA ILE A 111 -10.21 13.96 -3.45
C ILE A 111 -11.38 13.31 -4.21
N MET A 112 -11.04 12.27 -4.98
CA MET A 112 -11.95 11.65 -5.95
C MET A 112 -13.10 10.90 -5.29
N GLY A 113 -12.81 10.17 -4.21
CA GLY A 113 -13.78 9.32 -3.53
C GLY A 113 -13.13 8.37 -2.55
N LYS A 114 -13.96 7.47 -1.98
CA LYS A 114 -13.52 6.46 -1.00
C LYS A 114 -13.39 5.10 -1.67
N THR A 115 -12.19 4.52 -1.61
CA THR A 115 -11.91 3.21 -2.17
C THR A 115 -12.18 2.09 -1.17
N VAL A 116 -12.69 0.97 -1.66
CA VAL A 116 -13.06 -0.18 -0.82
C VAL A 116 -11.89 -0.68 0.02
N THR A 117 -12.18 -1.00 1.27
CA THR A 117 -11.28 -1.67 2.21
C THR A 117 -11.91 -2.98 2.72
N THR A 118 -11.14 -3.83 3.38
CA THR A 118 -11.70 -4.90 4.21
C THR A 118 -12.23 -4.31 5.51
N GLU A 119 -13.13 -5.01 6.22
CA GLU A 119 -13.67 -4.54 7.49
C GLU A 119 -12.56 -4.15 8.47
N PHE A 120 -12.55 -2.87 8.87
CA PHE A 120 -11.53 -2.26 9.72
C PHE A 120 -10.09 -2.53 9.25
N ALA A 121 -9.86 -2.62 7.93
CA ALA A 121 -8.59 -3.00 7.32
C ALA A 121 -8.09 -4.40 7.76
N ASN A 122 -8.97 -5.30 8.21
CA ASN A 122 -8.62 -6.63 8.70
C ASN A 122 -8.95 -7.74 7.68
N ARG A 123 -9.86 -8.68 7.96
CA ARG A 123 -10.00 -9.92 7.16
C ARG A 123 -11.24 -10.00 6.30
N HIS A 124 -12.36 -9.50 6.74
CA HIS A 124 -13.60 -9.57 5.96
C HIS A 124 -13.49 -8.73 4.69
N ALA A 125 -13.50 -9.38 3.53
CA ALA A 125 -13.25 -8.74 2.25
C ALA A 125 -14.41 -7.82 1.83
N GLY A 126 -14.09 -6.76 1.08
CA GLY A 126 -15.06 -5.95 0.37
C GLY A 126 -15.41 -6.53 -1.01
N ALA A 127 -16.21 -5.81 -1.78
CA ALA A 127 -16.75 -6.28 -3.06
C ALA A 127 -15.77 -6.22 -4.24
N THR A 128 -14.60 -5.61 -4.07
CA THR A 128 -13.65 -5.34 -5.16
C THR A 128 -13.11 -6.62 -5.78
N THR A 129 -13.04 -6.64 -7.10
CA THR A 129 -12.45 -7.72 -7.89
C THR A 129 -11.08 -7.30 -8.45
N ASN A 130 -10.28 -8.29 -8.87
CA ASN A 130 -9.02 -7.99 -9.55
C ASN A 130 -9.31 -7.47 -10.98
N PRO A 131 -8.78 -6.29 -11.38
CA PRO A 131 -9.06 -5.70 -12.69
C PRO A 131 -8.56 -6.54 -13.87
N HIS A 132 -7.55 -7.38 -13.67
CA HIS A 132 -7.03 -8.31 -14.70
C HIS A 132 -7.90 -9.54 -14.87
N ASN A 133 -8.51 -10.04 -13.76
CA ASN A 133 -9.43 -11.18 -13.79
C ASN A 133 -10.42 -11.09 -12.62
N PRO A 134 -11.72 -10.78 -12.88
CA PRO A 134 -12.72 -10.59 -11.83
C PRO A 134 -13.03 -11.83 -10.97
N ALA A 135 -12.57 -13.01 -11.40
CA ALA A 135 -12.69 -14.23 -10.59
C ALA A 135 -11.66 -14.33 -9.45
N HIS A 136 -10.71 -13.41 -9.41
CA HIS A 136 -9.60 -13.37 -8.46
C HIS A 136 -9.70 -12.17 -7.52
N THR A 137 -9.13 -12.32 -6.32
CA THR A 137 -9.02 -11.22 -5.37
C THR A 137 -8.06 -10.13 -5.88
N PRO A 138 -8.31 -8.83 -5.64
CA PRO A 138 -7.32 -7.77 -5.87
C PRO A 138 -6.27 -7.72 -4.74
N GLY A 139 -6.37 -8.63 -3.76
CA GLY A 139 -5.65 -8.50 -2.50
C GLY A 139 -6.36 -7.55 -1.52
N GLY A 140 -5.67 -7.17 -0.49
CA GLY A 140 -6.20 -6.25 0.54
C GLY A 140 -5.26 -6.09 1.73
N SER A 141 -5.65 -5.27 2.67
CA SER A 141 -6.97 -4.62 2.86
C SER A 141 -7.22 -3.39 1.97
N SER A 142 -6.23 -2.82 1.30
CA SER A 142 -6.39 -1.68 0.38
C SER A 142 -6.84 -2.14 -1.01
N SER A 143 -7.92 -2.93 -1.06
CA SER A 143 -8.43 -3.63 -2.25
C SER A 143 -8.80 -2.65 -3.36
N GLY A 144 -9.72 -1.72 -3.06
CA GLY A 144 -10.19 -0.73 -4.01
C GLY A 144 -9.10 0.24 -4.46
N SER A 145 -8.15 0.58 -3.58
CA SER A 145 -7.04 1.49 -3.92
C SER A 145 -6.13 0.89 -4.99
N ALA A 146 -5.72 -0.37 -4.82
CA ALA A 146 -4.87 -1.06 -5.79
C ALA A 146 -5.61 -1.28 -7.11
N ALA A 147 -6.86 -1.73 -7.05
CA ALA A 147 -7.69 -1.97 -8.23
C ALA A 147 -7.99 -0.68 -9.01
N ALA A 148 -8.30 0.43 -8.31
CA ALA A 148 -8.56 1.73 -8.94
C ALA A 148 -7.34 2.27 -9.69
N VAL A 149 -6.14 2.14 -9.13
CA VAL A 149 -4.91 2.55 -9.81
C VAL A 149 -4.62 1.65 -11.00
N ALA A 150 -4.78 0.34 -10.85
CA ALA A 150 -4.51 -0.65 -11.89
C ALA A 150 -5.46 -0.51 -13.10
N ASP A 151 -6.76 -0.27 -12.86
CA ASP A 151 -7.76 -0.12 -13.93
C ASP A 151 -7.84 1.32 -14.50
N GLY A 152 -6.99 2.24 -14.03
CA GLY A 152 -6.94 3.61 -14.52
C GLY A 152 -8.13 4.46 -14.07
N HIS A 153 -8.67 4.22 -12.86
CA HIS A 153 -9.71 5.05 -12.25
C HIS A 153 -9.14 6.30 -11.58
N VAL A 154 -7.91 6.23 -11.12
CA VAL A 154 -7.11 7.35 -10.59
C VAL A 154 -5.62 7.06 -10.75
N PRO A 155 -4.76 8.08 -10.85
CA PRO A 155 -3.32 7.88 -10.92
C PRO A 155 -2.69 7.59 -9.56
N LEU A 156 -3.30 8.07 -8.47
CA LEU A 156 -2.78 8.02 -7.10
C LEU A 156 -3.85 7.51 -6.13
N ALA A 157 -3.47 6.63 -5.22
CA ALA A 157 -4.37 6.20 -4.15
C ALA A 157 -3.64 5.96 -2.82
N PHE A 158 -4.31 6.30 -1.71
CA PHE A 158 -3.87 5.94 -0.36
C PHE A 158 -4.21 4.50 -0.02
N GLY A 159 -3.28 3.82 0.63
CA GLY A 159 -3.49 2.54 1.30
C GLY A 159 -2.97 2.59 2.74
N THR A 160 -3.19 1.52 3.50
CA THR A 160 -2.60 1.34 4.83
C THR A 160 -2.13 -0.10 4.99
N GLN A 161 -1.09 -0.31 5.80
CA GLN A 161 -0.50 -1.63 6.00
C GLN A 161 -0.23 -1.92 7.48
N THR A 162 -0.82 -3.02 7.96
CA THR A 162 -0.55 -3.65 9.27
C THR A 162 0.26 -4.93 9.11
N GLY A 163 -0.02 -5.70 8.05
CA GLY A 163 0.74 -6.88 7.63
C GLY A 163 1.32 -6.67 6.24
N GLY A 164 0.48 -6.80 5.20
CA GLY A 164 0.87 -6.67 3.79
C GLY A 164 -0.08 -5.81 2.95
N SER A 165 -0.90 -4.98 3.58
CA SER A 165 -2.10 -4.38 2.96
C SER A 165 -1.86 -3.20 2.00
N VAL A 166 -0.61 -2.87 1.67
CA VAL A 166 -0.19 -2.00 0.56
C VAL A 166 0.56 -2.81 -0.48
N ILE A 167 1.60 -3.50 -0.05
CA ILE A 167 2.52 -4.22 -0.93
C ILE A 167 1.81 -5.37 -1.67
N ARG A 168 1.04 -6.20 -0.94
CA ARG A 168 0.37 -7.36 -1.53
C ARG A 168 -0.70 -6.99 -2.56
N PRO A 169 -1.70 -6.11 -2.27
CA PRO A 169 -2.70 -5.75 -3.27
C PRO A 169 -2.07 -5.00 -4.45
N ALA A 170 -1.04 -4.17 -4.25
CA ALA A 170 -0.31 -3.55 -5.35
C ALA A 170 0.37 -4.60 -6.25
N ALA A 171 1.00 -5.64 -5.68
CA ALA A 171 1.59 -6.73 -6.44
C ALA A 171 0.53 -7.52 -7.23
N TYR A 172 -0.59 -7.89 -6.60
CA TYR A 172 -1.68 -8.64 -7.26
C TYR A 172 -2.39 -7.86 -8.37
N CYS A 173 -2.40 -6.53 -8.27
CA CYS A 173 -2.99 -5.66 -9.28
C CYS A 173 -1.96 -5.11 -10.30
N GLY A 174 -0.68 -5.44 -10.15
CA GLY A 174 0.36 -5.04 -11.10
C GLY A 174 0.68 -3.54 -11.07
N VAL A 175 0.64 -2.91 -9.90
CA VAL A 175 0.99 -1.49 -9.71
C VAL A 175 2.13 -1.31 -8.71
N VAL A 176 2.71 -0.12 -8.67
CA VAL A 176 3.71 0.24 -7.67
C VAL A 176 3.02 0.53 -6.34
N GLY A 177 3.42 -0.20 -5.31
CA GLY A 177 3.01 0.05 -3.93
C GLY A 177 4.21 0.48 -3.10
N TYR A 178 4.05 1.55 -2.34
CA TYR A 178 5.09 2.07 -1.44
C TYR A 178 4.56 2.17 -0.02
N LYS A 179 5.23 1.46 0.88
CA LYS A 179 5.09 1.58 2.32
C LYS A 179 6.32 2.33 2.86
N PRO A 180 6.17 3.57 3.35
CA PRO A 180 7.31 4.32 3.88
C PRO A 180 7.87 3.70 5.16
N THR A 181 8.95 4.27 5.65
CA THR A 181 9.41 4.06 7.01
C THR A 181 8.27 4.32 8.01
N PHE A 182 8.13 3.43 8.99
CA PHE A 182 7.11 3.56 10.04
C PHE A 182 7.28 4.88 10.80
N GLY A 183 6.20 5.66 10.85
CA GLY A 183 6.15 6.94 11.55
C GLY A 183 6.44 8.17 10.68
N ASP A 184 6.95 8.02 9.46
CA ASP A 184 7.23 9.17 8.57
C ASP A 184 5.94 9.87 8.13
N PHE A 185 4.86 9.14 7.89
CA PHE A 185 3.55 9.71 7.59
C PHE A 185 2.68 9.78 8.84
N SER A 186 1.99 10.91 9.01
CA SER A 186 0.99 11.06 10.08
C SER A 186 -0.17 10.09 9.89
N ARG A 187 -0.62 9.50 10.99
CA ARG A 187 -1.77 8.58 11.05
C ARG A 187 -3.00 9.20 11.72
N VAL A 188 -2.98 10.48 11.99
CA VAL A 188 -4.12 11.22 12.55
C VAL A 188 -5.30 11.18 11.58
N GLY A 189 -6.48 10.79 12.06
CA GLY A 189 -7.68 10.60 11.24
C GLY A 189 -7.71 9.28 10.44
N ILE A 190 -6.85 8.31 10.81
CA ILE A 190 -6.89 6.96 10.25
C ILE A 190 -7.31 5.99 11.35
N LYS A 191 -8.31 5.15 11.09
CA LYS A 191 -8.72 4.13 12.07
C LYS A 191 -7.61 3.11 12.26
N MET A 192 -7.08 3.09 13.48
CA MET A 192 -5.92 2.27 13.84
C MET A 192 -6.33 0.83 14.15
N GLN A 193 -5.68 -0.13 13.51
CA GLN A 193 -5.72 -1.53 13.88
C GLN A 193 -4.64 -1.85 14.93
N CYS A 194 -3.42 -1.35 14.70
CA CYS A 194 -2.26 -1.65 15.53
C CYS A 194 -1.31 -0.46 15.60
N HIS A 195 -1.15 0.15 16.77
CA HIS A 195 -0.30 1.33 16.97
C HIS A 195 1.17 1.08 16.64
N SER A 196 1.63 -0.14 16.90
CA SER A 196 3.04 -0.50 16.79
C SER A 196 3.53 -0.66 15.35
N VAL A 197 2.62 -0.89 14.38
CA VAL A 197 3.03 -1.25 13.01
C VAL A 197 2.22 -0.59 11.89
N ASP A 198 0.99 -0.08 12.15
CA ASP A 198 0.16 0.52 11.10
C ASP A 198 0.90 1.64 10.38
N THR A 199 0.97 1.56 9.08
CA THR A 199 1.68 2.51 8.23
C THR A 199 0.77 2.96 7.09
N LEU A 200 0.65 4.28 6.87
CA LEU A 200 0.04 4.83 5.66
C LEU A 200 0.97 4.53 4.47
N GLY A 201 0.40 4.11 3.36
CA GLY A 201 1.16 3.85 2.13
C GLY A 201 0.51 4.45 0.90
N LEU A 202 1.26 4.45 -0.18
CA LEU A 202 0.90 5.06 -1.45
C LEU A 202 0.89 4.01 -2.55
N MET A 203 0.00 4.19 -3.53
CA MET A 203 -0.09 3.38 -4.73
C MET A 203 -0.16 4.28 -5.96
N ALA A 204 0.59 3.92 -7.00
CA ALA A 204 0.59 4.61 -8.29
C ALA A 204 1.05 3.65 -9.39
N ARG A 205 1.00 4.08 -10.66
CA ARG A 205 1.54 3.27 -11.76
C ARG A 205 3.05 3.40 -11.91
N THR A 206 3.63 4.51 -11.46
CA THR A 206 5.07 4.78 -11.60
C THR A 206 5.71 5.20 -10.28
N LEU A 207 7.03 5.05 -10.19
CA LEU A 207 7.81 5.52 -9.03
C LEU A 207 7.90 7.05 -8.99
N ASP A 208 7.89 7.73 -10.13
CA ASP A 208 7.88 9.18 -10.19
C ASP A 208 6.56 9.75 -9.61
N ASP A 209 5.44 9.07 -9.86
CA ASP A 209 4.15 9.40 -9.24
C ASP A 209 4.17 9.14 -7.72
N ILE A 210 4.82 8.06 -7.27
CA ILE A 210 5.03 7.82 -5.82
C ILE A 210 5.86 8.95 -5.19
N ALA A 211 6.93 9.40 -5.85
CA ALA A 211 7.77 10.48 -5.36
C ALA A 211 7.01 11.83 -5.28
N LEU A 212 6.23 12.14 -6.30
CA LEU A 212 5.32 13.30 -6.33
C LEU A 212 4.30 13.24 -5.18
N PHE A 213 3.64 12.09 -5.01
CA PHE A 213 2.62 11.89 -3.98
C PHE A 213 3.23 11.96 -2.57
N ARG A 214 4.40 11.33 -2.37
CA ARG A 214 5.15 11.40 -1.11
C ARG A 214 5.53 12.85 -0.76
N ALA A 215 5.99 13.62 -1.74
CA ALA A 215 6.33 15.03 -1.54
C ALA A 215 5.11 15.85 -1.07
N ALA A 216 3.94 15.62 -1.64
CA ALA A 216 2.69 16.27 -1.24
C ALA A 216 2.29 15.90 0.21
N VAL A 217 2.38 14.61 0.57
CA VAL A 217 2.01 14.11 1.91
C VAL A 217 2.99 14.58 3.01
N LEU A 218 4.27 14.75 2.68
CA LEU A 218 5.29 15.25 3.61
C LEU A 218 5.48 16.76 3.56
N LYS A 219 4.82 17.45 2.61
CA LYS A 219 5.00 18.89 2.35
C LYS A 219 6.47 19.23 2.06
N LEU A 220 7.11 18.40 1.27
CA LEU A 220 8.49 18.57 0.82
C LEU A 220 8.52 19.10 -0.62
N PRO A 221 9.64 19.69 -1.08
CA PRO A 221 9.87 19.85 -2.51
C PRO A 221 9.86 18.47 -3.18
N ILE A 222 9.54 18.42 -4.48
CA ILE A 222 9.63 17.16 -5.23
C ILE A 222 11.08 16.68 -5.19
N VAL A 223 11.28 15.47 -4.64
CA VAL A 223 12.57 14.81 -4.69
C VAL A 223 12.65 14.10 -6.04
N HIS A 224 13.58 14.55 -6.88
CA HIS A 224 13.86 13.84 -8.12
C HIS A 224 14.49 12.48 -7.79
N ILE A 225 13.89 11.44 -8.36
CA ILE A 225 14.45 10.10 -8.29
C ILE A 225 15.80 10.12 -9.02
N ASP A 226 16.87 9.88 -8.27
CA ASP A 226 18.21 9.72 -8.85
C ASP A 226 18.28 8.35 -9.53
N ARG A 227 18.56 8.33 -10.85
CA ARG A 227 18.71 7.12 -11.64
C ARG A 227 20.16 6.75 -11.90
N ASP A 228 21.08 7.65 -11.59
CA ASP A 228 22.52 7.40 -11.68
C ASP A 228 23.10 7.07 -10.28
N ILE A 229 22.66 5.95 -9.75
CA ILE A 229 23.01 5.49 -8.40
C ILE A 229 24.27 4.62 -8.36
N GLY A 230 24.97 4.48 -9.50
CA GLY A 230 26.17 3.64 -9.61
C GLY A 230 25.85 2.14 -9.60
N ARG A 231 26.62 1.35 -8.86
CA ARG A 231 26.48 -0.12 -8.74
C ARG A 231 25.81 -0.47 -7.41
N PRO A 232 24.49 -0.73 -7.39
CA PRO A 232 23.79 -1.06 -6.14
C PRO A 232 24.21 -2.43 -5.61
N ARG A 233 24.25 -2.56 -4.29
CA ARG A 233 24.46 -3.83 -3.58
C ARG A 233 23.08 -4.38 -3.20
N ILE A 234 22.70 -5.50 -3.78
CA ILE A 234 21.36 -6.09 -3.59
C ILE A 234 21.48 -7.42 -2.85
N GLY A 235 20.77 -7.54 -1.73
CA GLY A 235 20.69 -8.77 -0.95
C GLY A 235 19.46 -9.58 -1.33
N ILE A 236 19.62 -10.81 -1.81
CA ILE A 236 18.49 -11.73 -1.96
C ILE A 236 18.10 -12.22 -0.56
N CYS A 237 16.94 -11.83 -0.08
CA CYS A 237 16.46 -12.24 1.23
C CYS A 237 15.40 -13.33 1.09
N ARG A 238 15.85 -14.58 1.19
CA ARG A 238 14.97 -15.73 1.38
C ARG A 238 14.57 -15.79 2.85
N SER A 239 13.51 -15.04 3.21
CA SER A 239 13.01 -14.95 4.58
C SER A 239 12.73 -16.34 5.20
N PRO A 240 12.52 -16.45 6.52
CA PRO A 240 12.19 -17.75 7.15
C PRO A 240 10.97 -18.47 6.59
N VAL A 241 10.17 -17.78 5.79
CA VAL A 241 8.95 -18.30 5.16
C VAL A 241 9.12 -18.56 3.66
N TRP A 242 10.34 -18.65 3.16
CA TRP A 242 10.64 -18.88 1.75
C TRP A 242 9.89 -20.08 1.14
N ASP A 243 9.69 -21.13 1.91
CA ASP A 243 8.98 -22.33 1.45
C ASP A 243 7.51 -22.06 1.11
N GLN A 244 6.93 -20.98 1.61
CA GLN A 244 5.56 -20.54 1.31
C GLN A 244 5.45 -19.77 -0.03
N ALA A 245 6.57 -19.45 -0.69
CA ALA A 245 6.54 -18.90 -2.04
C ALA A 245 6.21 -20.00 -3.05
N GLU A 246 5.27 -19.69 -3.94
CA GLU A 246 4.95 -20.56 -5.07
C GLU A 246 6.14 -20.67 -6.05
N PRO A 247 6.19 -21.74 -6.86
CA PRO A 247 7.33 -21.97 -7.75
C PRO A 247 7.64 -20.81 -8.69
N GLU A 248 6.61 -20.16 -9.25
CA GLU A 248 6.75 -19.00 -10.13
C GLU A 248 7.33 -17.78 -9.41
N THR A 249 6.96 -17.55 -8.15
CA THR A 249 7.53 -16.47 -7.35
C THR A 249 9.00 -16.74 -7.01
N LYS A 250 9.34 -17.98 -6.65
CA LYS A 250 10.74 -18.37 -6.44
C LYS A 250 11.56 -18.15 -7.70
N ALA A 251 11.05 -18.61 -8.85
CA ALA A 251 11.70 -18.43 -10.14
C ALA A 251 11.86 -16.94 -10.51
N LEU A 252 10.84 -16.12 -10.25
CA LEU A 252 10.89 -14.66 -10.49
C LEU A 252 11.99 -13.99 -9.67
N ILE A 253 12.11 -14.29 -8.38
CA ILE A 253 13.15 -13.70 -7.51
C ILE A 253 14.55 -14.08 -8.02
N GLU A 254 14.79 -15.35 -8.35
CA GLU A 254 16.10 -15.82 -8.86
C GLU A 254 16.42 -15.20 -10.22
N ALA A 255 15.45 -15.13 -11.13
CA ALA A 255 15.62 -14.50 -12.44
C ALA A 255 15.89 -12.98 -12.31
N THR A 256 15.17 -12.30 -11.44
CA THR A 256 15.39 -10.88 -11.15
C THR A 256 16.79 -10.66 -10.59
N ALA A 257 17.22 -11.47 -9.64
CA ALA A 257 18.58 -11.38 -9.06
C ALA A 257 19.68 -11.56 -10.12
N THR A 258 19.50 -12.54 -11.01
CA THR A 258 20.41 -12.77 -12.13
C THR A 258 20.44 -11.58 -13.08
N LEU A 259 19.26 -11.10 -13.50
CA LEU A 259 19.14 -9.94 -14.37
C LEU A 259 19.84 -8.71 -13.80
N LEU A 260 19.60 -8.39 -12.51
CA LEU A 260 20.22 -7.22 -11.87
C LEU A 260 21.75 -7.38 -11.75
N SER A 261 22.24 -8.59 -11.52
CA SER A 261 23.69 -8.88 -11.55
C SER A 261 24.28 -8.62 -12.94
N ASP A 262 23.64 -9.09 -14.02
CA ASP A 262 24.06 -8.87 -15.40
C ASP A 262 24.05 -7.37 -15.77
N LYS A 263 23.17 -6.58 -15.15
CA LYS A 263 23.10 -5.12 -15.28
C LYS A 263 24.08 -4.38 -14.39
N GLY A 264 24.91 -5.08 -13.64
CA GLY A 264 26.04 -4.53 -12.90
C GLY A 264 25.82 -4.33 -11.41
N ALA A 265 24.68 -4.76 -10.85
CA ALA A 265 24.51 -4.80 -9.40
C ALA A 265 25.46 -5.83 -8.75
N SER A 266 25.86 -5.58 -7.50
CA SER A 266 26.50 -6.60 -6.67
C SER A 266 25.40 -7.37 -5.93
N VAL A 267 25.14 -8.61 -6.33
CA VAL A 267 24.08 -9.43 -5.74
C VAL A 267 24.68 -10.46 -4.80
N VAL A 268 24.12 -10.56 -3.57
CA VAL A 268 24.55 -11.50 -2.54
C VAL A 268 23.37 -12.12 -1.82
N ASP A 269 23.53 -13.32 -1.29
CA ASP A 269 22.51 -13.93 -0.41
C ASP A 269 22.56 -13.31 0.98
N VAL A 270 21.37 -12.99 1.53
CA VAL A 270 21.18 -12.50 2.89
C VAL A 270 20.30 -13.48 3.65
N ALA A 271 20.90 -14.15 4.62
CA ALA A 271 20.19 -15.09 5.48
C ALA A 271 19.70 -14.41 6.76
N PHE A 272 18.53 -14.83 7.24
CA PHE A 272 18.04 -14.46 8.57
C PHE A 272 18.81 -15.18 9.67
N SER A 273 19.17 -14.46 10.75
CA SER A 273 19.77 -15.07 11.91
C SER A 273 18.77 -15.85 12.78
N ALA A 274 19.25 -16.90 13.41
CA ALA A 274 18.47 -17.84 14.21
C ALA A 274 17.52 -17.23 15.24
N PRO A 275 17.85 -16.12 15.96
CA PRO A 275 16.91 -15.58 16.95
C PRO A 275 15.62 -14.99 16.38
N PHE A 276 15.52 -14.82 15.05
CA PHE A 276 14.40 -14.12 14.39
C PHE A 276 13.64 -14.98 13.38
N THR A 277 13.84 -16.29 13.37
CA THR A 277 13.14 -17.20 12.43
C THR A 277 11.65 -17.32 12.71
N ASP A 278 11.21 -17.05 13.92
CA ASP A 278 9.81 -17.05 14.39
C ASP A 278 9.22 -15.64 14.59
N ILE A 279 9.84 -14.61 14.05
CA ILE A 279 9.43 -13.21 14.25
C ILE A 279 8.00 -12.90 13.76
N ILE A 280 7.47 -13.71 12.86
CA ILE A 280 6.08 -13.60 12.39
C ILE A 280 5.09 -13.86 13.53
N ASP A 281 5.40 -14.79 14.44
CA ASP A 281 4.58 -15.06 15.61
C ASP A 281 4.55 -13.87 16.59
N ASP A 282 5.65 -13.12 16.67
CA ASP A 282 5.70 -11.89 17.45
C ASP A 282 4.89 -10.76 16.78
N HIS A 283 4.94 -10.64 15.45
CA HIS A 283 4.05 -9.73 14.71
C HIS A 283 2.58 -10.09 14.98
N ALA A 284 2.21 -11.36 14.90
CA ALA A 284 0.84 -11.83 15.15
C ALA A 284 0.40 -11.57 16.59
N ALA A 285 1.28 -11.75 17.57
CA ALA A 285 1.00 -11.47 18.99
C ALA A 285 0.77 -9.96 19.23
N ILE A 286 1.61 -9.09 18.66
CA ILE A 286 1.50 -7.63 18.79
C ILE A 286 0.20 -7.15 18.12
N THR A 287 -0.03 -7.52 16.87
CA THR A 287 -1.20 -7.08 16.12
C THR A 287 -2.50 -7.61 16.71
N GLY A 288 -2.53 -8.86 17.15
CA GLY A 288 -3.68 -9.45 17.82
C GLY A 288 -4.01 -8.75 19.14
N PHE A 289 -3.02 -8.53 20.00
CA PHE A 289 -3.20 -7.87 21.30
C PHE A 289 -3.70 -6.44 21.16
N GLU A 290 -3.14 -5.65 20.22
CA GLU A 290 -3.52 -4.26 20.01
C GLU A 290 -4.87 -4.12 19.29
N SER A 291 -5.16 -4.93 18.25
CA SER A 291 -6.42 -4.89 17.52
C SER A 291 -7.64 -5.10 18.42
N VAL A 292 -7.58 -6.08 19.31
CA VAL A 292 -8.68 -6.36 20.25
C VAL A 292 -9.01 -5.15 21.13
N ARG A 293 -8.01 -4.35 21.49
CA ARG A 293 -8.16 -3.15 22.31
C ARG A 293 -8.59 -1.95 21.50
N ASN A 294 -8.02 -1.80 20.32
CA ASN A 294 -8.36 -0.67 19.43
C ASN A 294 -9.80 -0.76 18.89
N TYR A 295 -10.35 -1.98 18.78
CA TYR A 295 -11.76 -2.22 18.39
C TYR A 295 -12.65 -2.58 19.58
N ALA A 296 -12.30 -2.11 20.79
CA ALA A 296 -13.06 -2.44 22.00
C ALA A 296 -14.50 -1.88 21.93
N ASP A 297 -14.69 -0.66 21.41
CA ASP A 297 -16.01 -0.05 21.30
C ASP A 297 -16.91 -0.84 20.33
N GLU A 298 -16.41 -1.13 19.14
CA GLU A 298 -17.13 -1.89 18.13
C GLU A 298 -17.50 -3.29 18.62
N ARG A 299 -16.51 -3.99 19.17
CA ARG A 299 -16.68 -5.37 19.66
C ARG A 299 -17.58 -5.49 20.87
N LEU A 300 -17.55 -4.52 21.80
CA LEU A 300 -18.29 -4.60 23.07
C LEU A 300 -19.69 -3.99 22.98
N ARG A 301 -19.85 -2.93 22.16
CA ARG A 301 -21.13 -2.24 22.04
C ARG A 301 -21.96 -2.72 20.86
N ASN A 302 -21.32 -3.22 19.80
CA ASN A 302 -21.97 -3.64 18.57
C ASN A 302 -21.50 -5.02 18.09
N PRO A 303 -21.46 -6.07 18.96
CA PRO A 303 -20.88 -7.36 18.61
C PRO A 303 -21.55 -8.02 17.41
N ASP A 304 -22.88 -7.84 17.25
CA ASP A 304 -23.68 -8.41 16.17
C ASP A 304 -23.49 -7.71 14.82
N MET A 305 -22.82 -6.55 14.82
CA MET A 305 -22.50 -5.76 13.61
C MET A 305 -21.04 -5.93 13.15
N VAL A 306 -20.24 -6.70 13.88
CA VAL A 306 -18.88 -7.09 13.48
C VAL A 306 -18.94 -8.46 12.82
N SER A 307 -18.25 -8.63 11.68
CA SER A 307 -18.30 -9.88 10.93
C SER A 307 -17.81 -11.09 11.74
N GLU A 308 -18.38 -12.27 11.44
CA GLU A 308 -17.93 -13.52 12.05
C GLU A 308 -16.46 -13.83 11.73
N GLU A 309 -15.99 -13.51 10.53
CA GLU A 309 -14.60 -13.69 10.11
C GLU A 309 -13.63 -12.89 10.99
N LEU A 310 -14.02 -11.67 11.36
CA LEU A 310 -13.22 -10.82 12.24
C LEU A 310 -13.29 -11.32 13.69
N MET A 311 -14.49 -11.60 14.19
CA MET A 311 -14.71 -12.04 15.58
C MET A 311 -14.08 -13.40 15.87
N ASN A 312 -14.32 -14.41 15.02
CA ASN A 312 -13.85 -15.77 15.20
C ASN A 312 -12.40 -16.00 14.73
N GLY A 313 -11.84 -15.07 13.95
CA GLY A 313 -10.48 -15.11 13.44
C GLY A 313 -9.51 -14.25 14.28
N PRO A 314 -9.17 -13.04 13.81
CA PRO A 314 -8.19 -12.17 14.45
C PRO A 314 -8.53 -11.78 15.90
N MET A 315 -9.81 -11.45 16.18
CA MET A 315 -10.22 -11.06 17.53
C MET A 315 -10.05 -12.21 18.52
N LYS A 316 -10.54 -13.41 18.17
CA LYS A 316 -10.41 -14.59 19.02
C LYS A 316 -8.94 -14.92 19.34
N ARG A 317 -8.07 -14.84 18.32
CA ARG A 317 -6.63 -15.04 18.52
C ARG A 317 -6.01 -13.95 19.40
N GLY A 318 -6.39 -12.70 19.22
CA GLY A 318 -5.89 -11.57 20.00
C GLY A 318 -6.32 -11.60 21.46
N LEU A 319 -7.53 -12.11 21.75
CA LEU A 319 -8.07 -12.22 23.12
C LEU A 319 -7.26 -13.16 24.01
N VAL A 320 -6.60 -14.17 23.43
CA VAL A 320 -5.79 -15.14 24.22
C VAL A 320 -4.32 -14.71 24.38
N VAL A 321 -3.92 -13.61 23.75
CA VAL A 321 -2.55 -13.06 23.93
C VAL A 321 -2.47 -12.37 25.28
N SER A 322 -1.66 -12.93 26.20
CA SER A 322 -1.43 -12.29 27.49
C SER A 322 -0.59 -11.02 27.38
N PHE A 323 -0.69 -10.15 28.40
CA PHE A 323 0.13 -8.94 28.43
C PHE A 323 1.63 -9.26 28.46
N GLU A 324 2.02 -10.30 29.18
CA GLU A 324 3.40 -10.78 29.26
C GLU A 324 3.91 -11.23 27.88
N ARG A 325 3.09 -12.00 27.13
CA ARG A 325 3.44 -12.41 25.74
C ARG A 325 3.60 -11.21 24.82
N TYR A 326 2.70 -10.23 24.93
CA TYR A 326 2.79 -8.97 24.19
C TYR A 326 4.08 -8.20 24.50
N VAL A 327 4.44 -8.05 25.78
CA VAL A 327 5.68 -7.36 26.20
C VAL A 327 6.92 -8.08 25.68
N VAL A 328 6.94 -9.42 25.73
CA VAL A 328 8.04 -10.22 25.15
C VAL A 328 8.16 -9.98 23.66
N ALA A 329 7.03 -10.00 22.93
CA ALA A 329 7.01 -9.73 21.49
C ALA A 329 7.53 -8.32 21.15
N GLN A 330 7.13 -7.30 21.88
CA GLN A 330 7.60 -5.91 21.69
C GLN A 330 9.11 -5.77 21.90
N ARG A 331 9.66 -6.42 22.92
CA ARG A 331 11.11 -6.43 23.17
C ARG A 331 11.87 -7.12 22.03
N LYS A 332 11.35 -8.25 21.54
CA LYS A 332 11.95 -8.98 20.43
C LYS A 332 11.82 -8.18 19.12
N ALA A 333 10.68 -7.52 18.88
CA ALA A 333 10.51 -6.61 17.75
C ALA A 333 11.52 -5.44 17.76
N THR A 334 11.82 -4.89 18.93
CA THR A 334 12.85 -3.83 19.08
C THR A 334 14.24 -4.35 18.68
N ALA A 335 14.62 -5.54 19.17
CA ALA A 335 15.88 -6.16 18.79
C ALA A 335 15.92 -6.52 17.30
N PHE A 336 14.79 -6.98 16.74
CA PHE A 336 14.65 -7.30 15.34
C PHE A 336 14.83 -6.07 14.44
N LYS A 337 14.28 -4.92 14.81
CA LYS A 337 14.49 -3.65 14.08
C LYS A 337 15.98 -3.30 13.95
N ALA A 338 16.72 -3.40 15.04
CA ALA A 338 18.15 -3.16 15.04
C ALA A 338 18.93 -4.20 14.20
N TYR A 339 18.52 -5.46 14.26
CA TYR A 339 19.09 -6.52 13.41
C TYR A 339 18.86 -6.23 11.93
N VAL A 340 17.63 -5.87 11.53
CA VAL A 340 17.33 -5.55 10.13
C VAL A 340 18.13 -4.35 9.65
N ASP A 341 18.28 -3.29 10.46
CA ASP A 341 19.12 -2.14 10.09
C ASP A 341 20.58 -2.57 9.81
N SER A 342 21.13 -3.49 10.61
CA SER A 342 22.50 -3.99 10.43
C SER A 342 22.72 -4.76 9.12
N LEU A 343 21.66 -5.26 8.47
CA LEU A 343 21.77 -5.91 7.16
C LEU A 343 22.24 -4.90 6.09
N PHE A 344 21.85 -3.64 6.23
CA PHE A 344 22.14 -2.57 5.27
C PHE A 344 23.59 -2.05 5.36
N ASP A 345 24.39 -2.48 6.33
CA ASP A 345 25.86 -2.29 6.29
C ASP A 345 26.48 -2.98 5.07
N LYS A 346 25.88 -4.06 4.59
CA LYS A 346 26.40 -4.92 3.51
C LYS A 346 25.70 -4.72 2.18
N VAL A 347 24.43 -4.31 2.18
CA VAL A 347 23.59 -4.16 1.01
C VAL A 347 22.87 -2.81 1.02
N ASP A 348 22.44 -2.34 -0.14
CA ASP A 348 21.68 -1.10 -0.28
C ASP A 348 20.17 -1.38 -0.30
N LEU A 349 19.76 -2.56 -0.83
CA LEU A 349 18.38 -3.07 -0.84
C LEU A 349 18.36 -4.56 -0.55
N LEU A 350 17.22 -5.02 0.01
CA LEU A 350 16.87 -6.44 0.00
C LEU A 350 15.83 -6.69 -1.08
N LEU A 351 16.02 -7.75 -1.87
CA LEU A 351 15.08 -8.30 -2.83
C LEU A 351 14.38 -9.51 -2.21
N THR A 352 13.04 -9.49 -2.19
CA THR A 352 12.21 -10.53 -1.56
C THR A 352 10.85 -10.63 -2.25
N PRO A 353 10.03 -11.69 -2.07
CA PRO A 353 8.70 -11.77 -2.64
C PRO A 353 7.76 -10.65 -2.15
N SER A 354 6.90 -10.13 -3.03
CA SER A 354 5.80 -9.22 -2.66
C SER A 354 4.59 -10.00 -2.11
N ALA A 355 4.39 -11.21 -2.59
CA ALA A 355 3.30 -12.12 -2.24
C ALA A 355 3.71 -13.56 -2.48
N PRO A 356 2.98 -14.58 -1.98
CA PRO A 356 3.31 -15.98 -2.21
C PRO A 356 3.34 -16.39 -3.69
N GLY A 357 2.42 -15.89 -4.48
CA GLY A 357 2.24 -16.16 -5.91
C GLY A 357 1.38 -15.11 -6.56
N GLU A 358 0.65 -15.50 -7.60
CA GLU A 358 -0.42 -14.69 -8.22
C GLU A 358 -1.58 -14.44 -7.24
N ALA A 359 -2.46 -13.51 -7.63
CA ALA A 359 -3.69 -13.27 -6.89
C ALA A 359 -4.55 -14.54 -6.79
N PRO A 360 -4.89 -15.02 -5.58
CA PRO A 360 -5.70 -16.22 -5.42
C PRO A 360 -7.09 -16.09 -6.06
N LYS A 361 -7.61 -17.21 -6.57
CA LYS A 361 -8.98 -17.28 -7.07
C LYS A 361 -10.00 -17.14 -5.94
N GLY A 362 -11.09 -16.42 -6.22
CA GLY A 362 -12.16 -16.12 -5.26
C GLY A 362 -11.99 -14.77 -4.58
N LEU A 363 -13.07 -14.27 -3.95
CA LEU A 363 -13.13 -12.95 -3.34
C LEU A 363 -13.24 -12.97 -1.82
N ALA A 364 -13.41 -14.14 -1.20
CA ALA A 364 -13.61 -14.27 0.24
C ALA A 364 -12.34 -13.99 1.06
N ALA A 365 -11.16 -14.00 0.43
CA ALA A 365 -9.88 -13.77 1.09
C ALA A 365 -9.01 -12.83 0.27
N THR A 366 -8.08 -12.17 0.94
CA THR A 366 -7.19 -11.16 0.33
C THR A 366 -5.76 -11.66 0.11
N GLY A 367 -5.52 -12.97 0.20
CA GLY A 367 -4.20 -13.59 0.17
C GLY A 367 -3.44 -13.49 1.49
N ASP A 368 -2.24 -14.07 1.55
CA ASP A 368 -1.41 -14.14 2.75
C ASP A 368 -0.36 -13.02 2.79
N PRO A 369 -0.24 -12.24 3.89
CA PRO A 369 0.76 -11.19 4.05
C PRO A 369 2.14 -11.70 4.52
N VAL A 370 2.39 -12.98 4.47
CA VAL A 370 3.53 -13.65 5.09
C VAL A 370 4.89 -13.03 4.69
N PHE A 371 5.05 -12.61 3.44
CA PHE A 371 6.27 -11.95 2.95
C PHE A 371 6.38 -10.46 3.29
N ASN A 372 5.33 -9.87 3.88
CA ASN A 372 5.28 -8.43 4.18
C ASN A 372 5.32 -8.15 5.69
N SER A 373 4.72 -9.03 6.50
CA SER A 373 4.52 -8.82 7.94
C SER A 373 5.83 -8.59 8.69
N ILE A 374 6.90 -9.28 8.30
CA ILE A 374 8.24 -9.12 8.89
C ILE A 374 8.80 -7.71 8.66
N TRP A 375 8.66 -7.18 7.45
CA TRP A 375 9.14 -5.85 7.09
C TRP A 375 8.27 -4.74 7.67
N THR A 376 6.98 -5.02 7.84
CA THR A 376 6.07 -4.12 8.54
C THR A 376 6.44 -4.02 10.01
N LEU A 377 6.77 -5.15 10.66
CA LEU A 377 7.26 -5.17 12.03
C LEU A 377 8.63 -4.49 12.17
N ALA A 378 9.52 -4.67 11.21
CA ALA A 378 10.81 -3.99 11.17
C ALA A 378 10.67 -2.47 11.01
N GLY A 379 9.55 -2.00 10.46
CA GLY A 379 9.29 -0.58 10.21
C GLY A 379 10.08 -0.02 9.02
N THR A 380 10.65 -0.87 8.17
CA THR A 380 11.45 -0.48 7.01
C THR A 380 10.60 0.07 5.87
N PRO A 381 11.10 0.97 5.01
CA PRO A 381 10.47 1.29 3.75
C PRO A 381 10.45 0.07 2.83
N CYS A 382 9.33 -0.11 2.11
CA CYS A 382 9.16 -1.20 1.15
C CYS A 382 8.52 -0.67 -0.13
N VAL A 383 8.98 -1.17 -1.27
CA VAL A 383 8.41 -0.90 -2.59
C VAL A 383 8.10 -2.21 -3.27
N THR A 384 6.90 -2.37 -3.84
CA THR A 384 6.65 -3.46 -4.79
C THR A 384 6.67 -2.93 -6.20
N LEU A 385 7.29 -3.70 -7.10
CA LEU A 385 7.33 -3.44 -8.52
C LEU A 385 6.68 -4.61 -9.27
N PRO A 386 5.84 -4.37 -10.29
CA PRO A 386 5.45 -5.41 -11.24
C PRO A 386 6.72 -5.95 -11.92
N ALA A 387 6.85 -7.28 -12.01
CA ALA A 387 8.08 -7.89 -12.50
C ALA A 387 7.85 -9.12 -13.39
N GLY A 388 6.62 -9.54 -13.56
CA GLY A 388 6.29 -10.68 -14.41
C GLY A 388 4.82 -11.05 -14.36
N THR A 389 4.52 -12.16 -14.97
CA THR A 389 3.18 -12.75 -15.06
C THR A 389 3.27 -14.21 -14.68
N GLY A 390 2.34 -14.69 -13.88
CA GLY A 390 2.30 -16.08 -13.46
C GLY A 390 1.52 -16.98 -14.41
N PRO A 391 1.28 -18.24 -14.02
CA PRO A 391 0.68 -19.27 -14.89
C PRO A 391 -0.78 -18.96 -15.27
N ASP A 392 -1.55 -18.25 -14.43
CA ASP A 392 -2.94 -17.88 -14.73
C ASP A 392 -3.05 -16.53 -15.47
N GLY A 393 -1.92 -15.95 -15.86
CA GLY A 393 -1.85 -14.67 -16.58
C GLY A 393 -1.99 -13.44 -15.70
N LEU A 394 -1.86 -13.60 -14.38
CA LEU A 394 -1.97 -12.49 -13.43
C LEU A 394 -0.60 -11.93 -13.05
N PRO A 395 -0.55 -10.65 -12.58
CA PRO A 395 0.71 -10.01 -12.22
C PRO A 395 1.44 -10.72 -11.07
N LEU A 396 2.77 -10.77 -11.19
CA LEU A 396 3.71 -11.09 -10.13
C LEU A 396 4.58 -9.87 -9.83
N GLY A 397 4.86 -9.64 -8.55
CA GLY A 397 5.68 -8.52 -8.11
C GLY A 397 6.89 -8.94 -7.29
N VAL A 398 7.95 -8.14 -7.37
CA VAL A 398 9.09 -8.22 -6.47
C VAL A 398 9.01 -7.11 -5.42
N GLN A 399 9.40 -7.42 -4.18
CA GLN A 399 9.46 -6.45 -3.08
C GLN A 399 10.91 -6.05 -2.82
N LEU A 400 11.12 -4.75 -2.81
CA LEU A 400 12.38 -4.12 -2.43
C LEU A 400 12.23 -3.53 -1.03
N VAL A 401 13.15 -3.85 -0.13
CA VAL A 401 13.17 -3.37 1.25
C VAL A 401 14.44 -2.58 1.48
N GLY A 402 14.33 -1.40 2.10
CA GLY A 402 15.46 -0.53 2.36
C GLY A 402 15.68 -0.20 3.83
N LEU A 403 16.74 0.55 4.11
CA LEU A 403 17.05 1.04 5.43
C LEU A 403 15.99 2.05 5.90
N ARG A 404 15.64 2.02 7.18
CA ARG A 404 14.72 2.98 7.78
C ARG A 404 15.25 4.40 7.68
N HIS A 405 14.35 5.35 7.34
CA HIS A 405 14.62 6.77 7.15
C HIS A 405 15.57 7.11 6.00
N ASP A 406 15.76 6.15 5.06
CA ASP A 406 16.50 6.35 3.81
C ASP A 406 15.58 6.21 2.59
N ASP A 407 14.34 6.60 2.73
CA ASP A 407 13.26 6.41 1.76
C ASP A 407 13.56 7.02 0.38
N ASP A 408 14.24 8.18 0.33
CA ASP A 408 14.64 8.82 -0.93
C ASP A 408 15.61 7.94 -1.72
N ARG A 409 16.60 7.36 -1.03
CA ARG A 409 17.54 6.41 -1.63
C ARG A 409 16.83 5.12 -2.05
N VAL A 410 15.90 4.62 -1.24
CA VAL A 410 15.12 3.42 -1.56
C VAL A 410 14.30 3.61 -2.84
N LEU A 411 13.65 4.77 -3.02
CA LEU A 411 12.91 5.08 -4.24
C LEU A 411 13.83 5.21 -5.46
N SER A 412 15.01 5.79 -5.31
CA SER A 412 16.02 5.89 -6.37
C SER A 412 16.56 4.51 -6.78
N LEU A 413 16.87 3.66 -5.80
CA LEU A 413 17.29 2.27 -6.04
C LEU A 413 16.16 1.45 -6.69
N ALA A 414 14.91 1.62 -6.24
CA ALA A 414 13.75 0.98 -6.85
C ALA A 414 13.54 1.41 -8.31
N ALA A 415 13.79 2.68 -8.64
CA ALA A 415 13.71 3.18 -10.00
C ALA A 415 14.79 2.58 -10.90
N TRP A 416 16.00 2.40 -10.36
CA TRP A 416 17.06 1.68 -11.07
C TRP A 416 16.65 0.23 -11.35
N VAL A 417 16.08 -0.48 -10.36
CA VAL A 417 15.57 -1.85 -10.57
C VAL A 417 14.46 -1.86 -11.61
N ALA A 418 13.46 -0.98 -11.49
CA ALA A 418 12.33 -0.91 -12.42
C ALA A 418 12.76 -0.69 -13.87
N ALA A 419 13.79 0.14 -14.10
CA ALA A 419 14.35 0.41 -15.44
C ALA A 419 14.99 -0.84 -16.09
N HIS A 420 15.26 -1.89 -15.34
CA HIS A 420 15.87 -3.13 -15.82
C HIS A 420 14.90 -4.33 -15.83
N LEU A 421 13.71 -4.19 -15.23
CA LEU A 421 12.67 -5.23 -15.25
C LEU A 421 11.85 -5.23 -16.55
N ASN A 422 11.90 -4.13 -17.34
CA ASN A 422 11.17 -3.93 -18.61
C ASN A 422 12.04 -4.27 -19.82
#